data_056b291a40ee5f55782dd66ded248951
#
_entry.id   056b291a40ee5f55782dd66ded248951
#
_cell.length_a   1.000
_cell.length_b   1.000
_cell.length_c   1.000
_cell.angle_alpha   90.00
_cell.angle_beta   90.00
_cell.angle_gamma   90.00
#
_symmetry.space_group_name_H-M   'P 1'
#
loop_
_entity.id
_entity.type
_entity.pdbx_description
1 polymer ?
#
loop_
_entity_poly.entity_id
_entity_poly.type
_entity_poly.pdbx_seq_one_letter_code
_entity_poly.pdbx_strand_id
1 'polypeptide(L)'
;MDGSILYPLNALKNSHPEIYAEHVKKYEGREQLLTAEIQPLKCLWNDVLHFTAVSPQELKVNLAKAGIEIGIVQDWYKVPVSIIQGENSIAFVYRRDQSVIPNLKEYETFDPEKMEVYRKVPEETIEYYKERNASGKRPLLFHIVPHILYKGSIDTKNLEIVSA
;
A
#
# COMPACT_ATOMS: atom_id res chain seq x y z
N MET A 1 14.59 1.61 4.75
CA MET A 1 15.30 2.10 3.54
C MET A 1 16.78 2.09 3.86
N ASP A 2 17.60 1.56 2.99
CA ASP A 2 19.05 1.58 3.13
C ASP A 2 19.61 2.55 2.10
N GLY A 3 20.23 3.64 2.58
CA GLY A 3 20.65 4.74 1.72
C GLY A 3 19.48 5.28 0.90
N SER A 4 19.59 5.18 -0.45
CA SER A 4 18.57 5.63 -1.40
C SER A 4 17.67 4.51 -1.91
N ILE A 5 17.78 3.27 -1.40
CA ILE A 5 17.02 2.15 -1.96
C ILE A 5 15.83 1.79 -1.06
N LEU A 6 14.66 1.70 -1.68
CA LEU A 6 13.44 1.18 -1.08
C LEU A 6 13.35 -0.32 -1.36
N TYR A 7 13.36 -1.12 -0.31
CA TYR A 7 13.29 -2.58 -0.38
C TYR A 7 11.93 -3.12 0.07
N PRO A 8 11.45 -4.24 -0.49
CA PRO A 8 10.39 -5.04 0.12
C PRO A 8 10.79 -5.49 1.53
N LEU A 9 9.78 -5.68 2.40
CA LEU A 9 10.05 -6.00 3.81
C LEU A 9 10.91 -7.26 3.99
N ASN A 10 10.60 -8.33 3.25
CA ASN A 10 11.36 -9.58 3.38
C ASN A 10 12.82 -9.46 2.94
N ALA A 11 13.14 -8.56 2.01
CA ALA A 11 14.53 -8.32 1.62
C ALA A 11 15.38 -7.76 2.77
N LEU A 12 14.74 -7.07 3.74
CA LEU A 12 15.43 -6.54 4.92
C LEU A 12 15.74 -7.59 6.00
N LYS A 13 15.11 -8.77 5.92
CA LYS A 13 15.20 -9.79 6.95
C LYS A 13 16.65 -10.21 7.25
N ASN A 14 17.49 -10.31 6.23
CA ASN A 14 18.87 -10.73 6.35
C ASN A 14 19.86 -9.56 6.36
N SER A 15 19.54 -8.47 5.63
CA SER A 15 20.45 -7.32 5.49
C SER A 15 20.30 -6.29 6.62
N HIS A 16 19.08 -6.11 7.14
CA HIS A 16 18.75 -5.14 8.19
C HIS A 16 17.72 -5.72 9.17
N PRO A 17 18.12 -6.74 9.96
CA PRO A 17 17.18 -7.49 10.82
C PRO A 17 16.48 -6.61 11.87
N GLU A 18 17.14 -5.56 12.36
CA GLU A 18 16.55 -4.59 13.29
C GLU A 18 15.40 -3.78 12.64
N ILE A 19 15.59 -3.34 11.39
CA ILE A 19 14.55 -2.63 10.63
C ILE A 19 13.40 -3.59 10.31
N TYR A 20 13.72 -4.82 9.92
CA TYR A 20 12.70 -5.84 9.68
C TYR A 20 11.89 -6.10 10.95
N ALA A 21 12.52 -6.28 12.10
CA ALA A 21 11.85 -6.56 13.39
C ALA A 21 10.93 -5.42 13.82
N GLU A 22 11.29 -4.18 13.53
CA GLU A 22 10.42 -3.03 13.80
C GLU A 22 9.20 -3.02 12.87
N HIS A 23 9.41 -3.18 11.57
CA HIS A 23 8.33 -3.07 10.59
C HIS A 23 7.40 -4.29 10.54
N VAL A 24 7.84 -5.47 10.96
CA VAL A 24 6.98 -6.66 11.00
C VAL A 24 5.88 -6.55 12.07
N LYS A 25 6.07 -5.74 13.10
CA LYS A 25 5.07 -5.50 14.17
C LYS A 25 3.72 -4.99 13.64
N LYS A 26 3.71 -4.32 12.48
CA LYS A 26 2.48 -3.88 11.83
C LYS A 26 1.51 -5.02 11.46
N TYR A 27 2.01 -6.26 11.46
CA TYR A 27 1.22 -7.46 11.16
C TYR A 27 0.66 -8.17 12.40
N GLU A 28 0.87 -7.64 13.61
CA GLU A 28 0.24 -8.16 14.82
C GLU A 28 -1.28 -8.25 14.64
N GLY A 29 -1.84 -9.46 14.91
CA GLY A 29 -3.25 -9.78 14.66
C GLY A 29 -3.59 -10.07 13.18
N ARG A 30 -2.60 -10.07 12.28
CA ARG A 30 -2.73 -10.38 10.84
C ARG A 30 -1.52 -11.17 10.35
N GLU A 31 -0.96 -12.04 11.18
CA GLU A 31 0.28 -12.78 10.93
C GLU A 31 0.20 -13.68 9.69
N GLN A 32 -1.01 -14.12 9.33
CA GLN A 32 -1.25 -14.89 8.11
C GLN A 32 -0.82 -14.16 6.82
N LEU A 33 -0.73 -12.84 6.84
CA LEU A 33 -0.19 -12.07 5.70
C LEU A 33 1.32 -12.25 5.50
N LEU A 34 2.05 -12.69 6.53
CA LEU A 34 3.49 -12.95 6.40
C LEU A 34 3.81 -14.15 5.50
N THR A 35 2.85 -15.05 5.35
CA THR A 35 2.96 -16.26 4.51
C THR A 35 2.00 -16.24 3.33
N ALA A 36 1.23 -15.15 3.16
CA ALA A 36 0.29 -15.03 2.05
C ALA A 36 1.04 -14.92 0.71
N GLU A 37 0.63 -15.71 -0.27
CA GLU A 37 1.21 -15.72 -1.59
C GLU A 37 0.46 -14.79 -2.55
N ILE A 38 1.23 -14.05 -3.34
CA ILE A 38 0.76 -13.34 -4.51
C ILE A 38 0.99 -14.27 -5.71
N GLN A 39 0.02 -15.14 -5.98
CA GLN A 39 0.15 -16.20 -6.99
C GLN A 39 0.59 -15.69 -8.38
N PRO A 40 0.06 -14.56 -8.92
CA PRO A 40 0.50 -14.08 -10.22
C PRO A 40 1.97 -13.66 -10.26
N LEU A 41 2.53 -13.16 -9.17
CA LEU A 41 3.94 -12.76 -9.06
C LEU A 41 4.83 -13.87 -8.51
N LYS A 42 4.27 -15.02 -8.10
CA LYS A 42 4.99 -16.15 -7.50
C LYS A 42 5.92 -15.69 -6.37
N CYS A 43 5.38 -14.95 -5.41
CA CYS A 43 6.12 -14.43 -4.27
C CYS A 43 5.19 -14.19 -3.08
N LEU A 44 5.75 -13.89 -1.90
CA LEU A 44 4.97 -13.57 -0.71
C LEU A 44 4.51 -12.11 -0.71
N TRP A 45 3.48 -11.82 0.09
CA TRP A 45 2.93 -10.47 0.30
C TRP A 45 3.98 -9.42 0.69
N ASN A 46 5.01 -9.84 1.40
CA ASN A 46 6.10 -8.97 1.84
C ASN A 46 7.34 -8.98 0.94
N ASP A 47 7.28 -9.68 -0.21
CA ASP A 47 8.32 -9.65 -1.24
C ASP A 47 8.10 -8.54 -2.27
N VAL A 48 7.06 -7.71 -2.07
CA VAL A 48 6.70 -6.63 -2.97
C VAL A 48 6.69 -5.28 -2.25
N LEU A 49 6.89 -4.21 -3.01
CA LEU A 49 6.58 -2.85 -2.61
C LEU A 49 5.10 -2.58 -2.87
N HIS A 50 4.46 -1.88 -1.95
CA HIS A 50 3.05 -1.52 -2.02
C HIS A 50 2.92 -0.05 -2.36
N PHE A 51 2.32 0.27 -3.49
CA PHE A 51 2.06 1.63 -3.93
C PHE A 51 0.56 1.91 -3.94
N THR A 52 0.22 3.17 -3.82
CA THR A 52 -1.13 3.69 -4.08
C THR A 52 -1.08 4.74 -5.18
N ALA A 53 -2.13 4.83 -5.97
CA ALA A 53 -2.31 5.91 -6.93
C ALA A 53 -3.04 7.13 -6.33
N VAL A 54 -3.57 6.99 -5.12
CA VAL A 54 -4.22 8.10 -4.37
C VAL A 54 -3.15 9.07 -3.89
N SER A 55 -3.32 10.34 -4.20
CA SER A 55 -2.39 11.38 -3.73
C SER A 55 -2.53 11.64 -2.23
N PRO A 56 -1.47 12.10 -1.54
CA PRO A 56 -1.55 12.50 -0.15
C PRO A 56 -2.65 13.54 0.12
N GLN A 57 -2.83 14.50 -0.78
CA GLN A 57 -3.87 15.53 -0.67
C GLN A 57 -5.28 14.93 -0.75
N GLU A 58 -5.50 13.98 -1.67
CA GLU A 58 -6.80 13.32 -1.80
C GLU A 58 -7.11 12.47 -0.57
N LEU A 59 -6.11 11.77 -0.04
CA LEU A 59 -6.24 11.03 1.21
C LEU A 59 -6.65 11.97 2.36
N LYS A 60 -5.98 13.13 2.49
CA LYS A 60 -6.29 14.14 3.50
C LYS A 60 -7.73 14.66 3.37
N VAL A 61 -8.18 14.97 2.15
CA VAL A 61 -9.57 15.41 1.89
C VAL A 61 -10.57 14.34 2.32
N ASN A 62 -10.31 13.07 2.02
CA ASN A 62 -11.23 11.98 2.38
C ASN A 62 -11.25 11.70 3.89
N LEU A 63 -10.13 11.85 4.58
CA LEU A 63 -10.08 11.80 6.05
C LEU A 63 -10.85 12.96 6.69
N ALA A 64 -10.69 14.18 6.16
CA ALA A 64 -11.44 15.33 6.64
C ALA A 64 -12.97 15.18 6.47
N LYS A 65 -13.45 14.57 5.37
CA LYS A 65 -14.87 14.20 5.20
C LYS A 65 -15.39 13.25 6.28
N ALA A 66 -14.51 12.48 6.89
CA ALA A 66 -14.83 11.59 8.01
C ALA A 66 -14.61 12.24 9.39
N GLY A 67 -14.33 13.54 9.44
CA GLY A 67 -14.07 14.27 10.69
C GLY A 67 -12.70 13.95 11.31
N ILE A 68 -11.76 13.44 10.53
CA ILE A 68 -10.44 13.07 11.01
C ILE A 68 -9.44 14.14 10.56
N GLU A 69 -8.94 14.93 11.50
CA GLU A 69 -7.82 15.83 11.30
C GLU A 69 -6.52 15.09 11.63
N ILE A 70 -5.89 14.51 10.63
CA ILE A 70 -4.55 13.96 10.81
C ILE A 70 -3.57 14.98 10.23
N GLY A 71 -2.66 15.46 11.07
CA GLY A 71 -1.43 16.06 10.60
C GLY A 71 -0.59 14.96 9.94
N ILE A 72 -0.93 14.59 8.72
CA ILE A 72 -0.11 13.66 7.92
C ILE A 72 1.05 14.48 7.39
N VAL A 73 2.02 14.77 8.25
CA VAL A 73 3.33 15.22 7.81
C VAL A 73 4.12 13.96 7.52
N GLN A 74 3.90 13.38 6.35
CA GLN A 74 4.72 12.30 5.84
C GLN A 74 5.16 12.67 4.43
N ASP A 75 6.43 12.58 4.21
CA ASP A 75 7.00 12.69 2.88
C ASP A 75 6.75 11.39 2.13
N TRP A 76 6.26 11.51 0.90
CA TRP A 76 5.93 10.42 0.02
C TRP A 76 6.80 10.49 -1.22
N TYR A 77 7.34 9.35 -1.64
CA TYR A 77 7.99 9.27 -2.94
C TYR A 77 6.95 9.16 -4.04
N LYS A 78 7.03 10.05 -5.02
CA LYS A 78 6.25 9.95 -6.26
C LYS A 78 7.03 9.09 -7.23
N VAL A 79 6.58 7.88 -7.45
CA VAL A 79 7.24 6.90 -8.31
C VAL A 79 6.62 6.97 -9.71
N PRO A 80 7.41 7.27 -10.76
CA PRO A 80 6.94 7.22 -12.13
C PRO A 80 6.44 5.82 -12.51
N VAL A 81 5.31 5.74 -13.20
CA VAL A 81 4.70 4.48 -13.64
C VAL A 81 5.67 3.65 -14.49
N SER A 82 6.52 4.32 -15.30
CA SER A 82 7.55 3.66 -16.10
C SER A 82 8.54 2.80 -15.32
N ILE A 83 8.71 3.07 -14.01
CA ILE A 83 9.59 2.27 -13.15
C ILE A 83 8.91 0.97 -12.69
N ILE A 84 7.59 1.02 -12.49
CA ILE A 84 6.82 -0.08 -11.92
C ILE A 84 5.89 -0.78 -12.91
N GLN A 85 5.93 -0.40 -14.20
CA GLN A 85 5.16 -1.11 -15.23
C GLN A 85 5.81 -2.43 -15.64
N GLY A 86 5.01 -3.35 -16.20
CA GLY A 86 5.50 -4.62 -16.73
C GLY A 86 5.15 -5.83 -15.85
N GLU A 87 5.77 -6.97 -16.15
CA GLU A 87 5.44 -8.28 -15.58
C GLU A 87 5.72 -8.43 -14.08
N ASN A 88 6.53 -7.54 -13.51
CA ASN A 88 6.82 -7.51 -12.06
C ASN A 88 5.78 -6.73 -11.25
N SER A 89 4.72 -6.24 -11.89
CA SER A 89 3.66 -5.47 -11.24
C SER A 89 2.30 -6.09 -11.44
N ILE A 90 1.47 -5.94 -10.42
CA ILE A 90 0.08 -6.35 -10.45
C ILE A 90 -0.77 -5.33 -9.66
N ALA A 91 -2.01 -5.11 -10.08
CA ALA A 91 -2.96 -4.36 -9.30
C ALA A 91 -3.69 -5.30 -8.34
N PHE A 92 -3.77 -4.90 -7.08
CA PHE A 92 -4.59 -5.53 -6.06
C PHE A 92 -5.82 -4.66 -5.83
N VAL A 93 -6.97 -5.18 -6.26
CA VAL A 93 -8.26 -4.49 -6.19
C VAL A 93 -9.16 -5.24 -5.24
N TYR A 94 -9.47 -4.63 -4.12
CA TYR A 94 -10.32 -5.22 -3.10
C TYR A 94 -11.71 -5.55 -3.64
N ARG A 95 -12.27 -6.66 -3.21
CA ARG A 95 -13.65 -7.06 -3.50
C ARG A 95 -14.46 -7.18 -2.20
N ARG A 96 -15.79 -7.11 -2.30
CA ARG A 96 -16.69 -7.01 -1.13
C ARG A 96 -16.71 -8.24 -0.20
N ASP A 97 -16.31 -9.39 -0.70
CA ASP A 97 -16.28 -10.68 0.03
C ASP A 97 -14.91 -10.97 0.66
N GLN A 98 -14.24 -9.96 1.13
CA GLN A 98 -12.84 -10.02 1.55
C GLN A 98 -12.59 -11.00 2.69
N SER A 99 -11.65 -11.89 2.46
CA SER A 99 -10.92 -12.56 3.53
C SER A 99 -9.72 -11.70 3.96
N VAL A 100 -9.17 -11.97 5.14
CA VAL A 100 -7.93 -11.30 5.59
C VAL A 100 -6.75 -11.66 4.68
N ILE A 101 -6.80 -12.84 4.04
CA ILE A 101 -5.80 -13.29 3.06
C ILE A 101 -6.30 -12.91 1.68
N PRO A 102 -5.51 -12.15 0.90
CA PRO A 102 -5.84 -11.83 -0.49
C PRO A 102 -6.08 -13.08 -1.32
N ASN A 103 -7.11 -13.08 -2.14
CA ASN A 103 -7.44 -14.19 -3.02
C ASN A 103 -7.15 -13.84 -4.49
N LEU A 104 -7.09 -14.86 -5.35
CA LEU A 104 -6.72 -14.69 -6.76
C LEU A 104 -7.64 -13.72 -7.51
N LYS A 105 -8.91 -13.60 -7.12
CA LYS A 105 -9.90 -12.72 -7.78
C LYS A 105 -9.66 -11.23 -7.51
N GLU A 106 -8.81 -10.91 -6.53
CA GLU A 106 -8.46 -9.53 -6.17
C GLU A 106 -7.23 -9.02 -6.92
N TYR A 107 -6.58 -9.89 -7.71
CA TYR A 107 -5.44 -9.52 -8.53
C TYR A 107 -5.84 -9.34 -9.99
N GLU A 108 -5.38 -8.27 -10.60
CA GLU A 108 -5.49 -8.03 -12.03
C GLU A 108 -4.17 -7.50 -12.59
N THR A 109 -3.93 -7.68 -13.88
CA THR A 109 -2.75 -7.11 -14.54
C THR A 109 -2.73 -5.60 -14.32
N PHE A 110 -1.60 -5.07 -13.86
CA PHE A 110 -1.44 -3.63 -13.73
C PHE A 110 -1.44 -2.99 -15.11
N ASP A 111 -2.40 -2.11 -15.31
CA ASP A 111 -2.61 -1.39 -16.56
C ASP A 111 -2.44 0.12 -16.32
N PRO A 112 -1.36 0.74 -16.80
CA PRO A 112 -1.14 2.18 -16.65
C PRO A 112 -2.26 3.06 -17.19
N GLU A 113 -3.05 2.59 -18.17
CA GLU A 113 -4.17 3.34 -18.72
C GLU A 113 -5.36 3.39 -17.76
N LYS A 114 -5.41 2.49 -16.77
CA LYS A 114 -6.45 2.45 -15.73
C LYS A 114 -6.12 3.26 -14.48
N MET A 115 -5.14 4.15 -14.50
CA MET A 115 -4.73 4.92 -13.31
C MET A 115 -5.88 5.67 -12.66
N GLU A 116 -6.85 6.16 -13.44
CA GLU A 116 -8.05 6.84 -12.91
C GLU A 116 -8.94 5.91 -12.06
N VAL A 117 -8.92 4.60 -12.33
CA VAL A 117 -9.62 3.61 -11.51
C VAL A 117 -8.86 3.38 -10.19
N TYR A 118 -7.54 3.26 -10.27
CA TYR A 118 -6.70 3.01 -9.08
C TYR A 118 -6.61 4.21 -8.14
N ARG A 119 -6.88 5.43 -8.62
CA ARG A 119 -6.91 6.65 -7.80
C ARG A 119 -8.16 6.79 -6.95
N LYS A 120 -9.23 6.07 -7.28
CA LYS A 120 -10.49 6.23 -6.56
C LYS A 120 -10.39 5.67 -5.15
N VAL A 121 -10.75 6.51 -4.18
CA VAL A 121 -11.03 6.06 -2.81
C VAL A 121 -12.48 5.61 -2.78
N PRO A 122 -12.79 4.33 -2.52
CA PRO A 122 -14.16 3.84 -2.43
C PRO A 122 -14.98 4.56 -1.35
N GLU A 123 -16.27 4.71 -1.54
CA GLU A 123 -17.16 5.30 -0.52
C GLU A 123 -17.13 4.48 0.77
N GLU A 124 -17.05 3.17 0.66
CA GLU A 124 -16.90 2.25 1.79
C GLU A 124 -15.66 2.55 2.65
N THR A 125 -14.59 3.06 2.04
CA THR A 125 -13.41 3.51 2.79
C THR A 125 -13.72 4.73 3.64
N ILE A 126 -14.52 5.67 3.11
CA ILE A 126 -14.92 6.88 3.84
C ILE A 126 -15.85 6.51 5.00
N GLU A 127 -16.80 5.59 4.78
CA GLU A 127 -17.68 5.09 5.85
C GLU A 127 -16.86 4.37 6.94
N TYR A 128 -15.90 3.53 6.56
CA TYR A 128 -14.97 2.91 7.49
C TYR A 128 -14.20 3.96 8.31
N TYR A 129 -13.75 5.06 7.69
CA TYR A 129 -13.08 6.14 8.44
C TYR A 129 -14.01 6.77 9.48
N LYS A 130 -15.28 7.04 9.13
CA LYS A 130 -16.28 7.57 10.05
C LYS A 130 -16.53 6.64 11.24
N GLU A 131 -16.70 5.35 10.98
CA GLU A 131 -16.89 4.34 12.04
C GLU A 131 -15.69 4.25 12.98
N ARG A 132 -14.47 4.28 12.42
CA ARG A 132 -13.25 4.26 13.24
C ARG A 132 -13.14 5.51 14.09
N ASN A 133 -13.42 6.69 13.52
CA ASN A 133 -13.41 7.96 14.24
C ASN A 133 -14.44 7.96 15.38
N ALA A 134 -15.66 7.56 15.10
CA ALA A 134 -16.72 7.46 16.10
C ALA A 134 -16.38 6.51 17.27
N SER A 135 -15.59 5.46 17.02
CA SER A 135 -15.11 4.52 18.03
C SER A 135 -13.78 4.91 18.68
N GLY A 136 -13.23 6.08 18.39
CA GLY A 136 -11.95 6.57 18.90
C GLY A 136 -10.74 5.73 18.43
N LYS A 137 -10.87 5.01 17.33
CA LYS A 137 -9.83 4.13 16.80
C LYS A 137 -9.18 4.73 15.57
N ARG A 138 -7.86 4.62 15.48
CA ARG A 138 -7.12 5.05 14.28
C ARG A 138 -7.50 4.19 13.07
N PRO A 139 -7.87 4.79 11.93
CA PRO A 139 -8.17 4.04 10.71
C PRO A 139 -6.90 3.53 10.03
N LEU A 140 -7.05 2.46 9.22
CA LEU A 140 -6.07 2.08 8.21
C LEU A 140 -6.26 2.99 7.00
N LEU A 141 -5.25 3.78 6.66
CA LEU A 141 -5.34 4.83 5.64
C LEU A 141 -5.72 4.32 4.24
N PHE A 142 -5.34 3.10 3.93
CA PHE A 142 -5.57 2.46 2.62
C PHE A 142 -6.50 1.26 2.72
N HIS A 143 -7.48 1.31 3.64
CA HIS A 143 -8.50 0.28 3.74
C HIS A 143 -9.30 0.21 2.44
N ILE A 144 -9.33 -0.96 1.79
CA ILE A 144 -9.95 -1.24 0.48
C ILE A 144 -9.58 -0.30 -0.69
N VAL A 145 -8.55 0.52 -0.52
CA VAL A 145 -7.99 1.31 -1.63
C VAL A 145 -7.15 0.40 -2.53
N PRO A 146 -7.28 0.50 -3.86
CA PRO A 146 -6.45 -0.28 -4.77
C PRO A 146 -4.95 -0.06 -4.53
N HIS A 147 -4.16 -1.13 -4.60
CA HIS A 147 -2.72 -1.09 -4.48
C HIS A 147 -2.07 -1.57 -5.77
N ILE A 148 -0.93 -0.99 -6.10
CA ILE A 148 -0.04 -1.52 -7.12
C ILE A 148 1.10 -2.21 -6.38
N LEU A 149 1.22 -3.51 -6.60
CA LEU A 149 2.24 -4.37 -5.98
C LEU A 149 3.36 -4.57 -6.97
N TYR A 150 4.59 -4.23 -6.58
CA TYR A 150 5.77 -4.33 -7.43
C TYR A 150 6.82 -5.23 -6.80
N LYS A 151 7.22 -6.28 -7.51
CA LYS A 151 8.26 -7.22 -7.12
C LYS A 151 9.62 -6.69 -7.55
N GLY A 152 10.30 -6.01 -6.64
CA GLY A 152 11.59 -5.39 -6.86
C GLY A 152 11.93 -4.34 -5.83
N SER A 153 13.12 -3.78 -5.94
CA SER A 153 13.56 -2.61 -5.17
C SER A 153 13.65 -1.38 -6.08
N ILE A 154 13.59 -0.18 -5.51
CA ILE A 154 13.61 1.08 -6.26
C ILE A 154 14.66 2.00 -5.67
N ASP A 155 15.53 2.57 -6.51
CA ASP A 155 16.40 3.68 -6.14
C ASP A 155 15.56 4.97 -6.07
N THR A 156 15.54 5.59 -4.90
CA THR A 156 14.77 6.81 -4.63
C THR A 156 15.54 8.10 -4.84
N LYS A 157 16.82 8.02 -5.22
CA LYS A 157 17.74 9.15 -5.29
C LYS A 157 17.22 10.30 -6.15
N ASN A 158 16.54 9.97 -7.24
CA ASN A 158 16.01 10.94 -8.21
C ASN A 158 14.48 11.03 -8.19
N LEU A 159 13.81 10.48 -7.18
CA LEU A 159 12.37 10.57 -7.06
C LEU A 159 11.95 11.88 -6.43
N GLU A 160 10.86 12.42 -6.94
CA GLU A 160 10.18 13.58 -6.34
C GLU A 160 9.60 13.19 -4.97
N ILE A 161 9.80 14.04 -3.97
CA ILE A 161 9.17 13.93 -2.67
C ILE A 161 7.97 14.87 -2.65
N VAL A 162 6.80 14.36 -2.28
CA VAL A 162 5.57 15.11 -2.13
C VAL A 162 5.08 15.04 -0.68
N SER A 163 4.68 16.16 -0.13
CA SER A 163 4.15 16.30 1.23
C SER A 163 2.67 16.68 1.19
N ALA A 164 1.88 16.32 2.21
CA ALA A 164 0.46 16.64 2.34
C ALA A 164 0.18 17.58 3.51
#